data_4e19672e2812ffb7dd77bce5e2beddbd
#
_entry.id   4e19672e2812ffb7dd77bce5e2beddbd
#
_cell.length_a   1.000
_cell.length_b   1.000
_cell.length_c   1.000
_cell.angle_alpha   90.00
_cell.angle_beta   90.00
_cell.angle_gamma   90.00
#
_symmetry.space_group_name_H-M   'P 1'
#
loop_
_entity.id
_entity.type
_entity.pdbx_description
1 polymer ?
#
loop_
_entity_poly.entity_id
_entity_poly.type
_entity_poly.pdbx_seq_one_letter_code
_entity_poly.pdbx_strand_id
1 'polypeptide(L)'
;MSGSALSAAAQETAPPDAPAPSAPNTPREARFEWDAARRWLYVTLGFRDVADAGVLRKLKLGLPTTIVLTGILYAQGSDQPIASTLQNCKITWHVWEEMYRVEVSRPDQQAVRQWSPTLNGVLRRCAQTERLPVAHVSQLPDERPLVLRVKVLVNPVSQELLQKIQSWISRPSNTNGASTGSILFSTFTGLFMTQIGEADRVLEFSTRPFIPK
;
A
#
# COMPACT_ATOMS: atom_id res chain seq x y z
N MET A 1 36.98 36.17 48.67
CA MET A 1 36.55 36.61 47.33
C MET A 1 36.27 35.34 46.53
N SER A 2 35.02 34.89 46.52
CA SER A 2 34.60 33.64 45.88
C SER A 2 33.92 33.99 44.55
N GLY A 3 34.51 33.54 43.45
CA GLY A 3 33.95 33.69 42.11
C GLY A 3 33.19 32.45 41.73
N SER A 4 31.87 32.54 41.61
CA SER A 4 31.01 31.49 41.10
C SER A 4 31.01 31.55 39.55
N ALA A 5 31.48 30.50 38.91
CA ALA A 5 31.35 30.33 37.45
C ALA A 5 29.96 29.74 37.16
N LEU A 6 29.14 30.50 36.44
CA LEU A 6 27.90 30.00 35.85
C LEU A 6 28.23 29.18 34.57
N SER A 7 27.94 27.90 34.60
CA SER A 7 28.00 27.00 33.46
C SER A 7 26.70 27.14 32.67
N ALA A 8 26.77 27.73 31.50
CA ALA A 8 25.66 27.79 30.54
C ALA A 8 25.56 26.45 29.84
N ALA A 9 24.55 25.66 30.15
CA ALA A 9 24.21 24.46 29.40
C ALA A 9 23.55 24.86 28.07
N ALA A 10 24.23 24.59 26.97
CA ALA A 10 23.67 24.72 25.63
C ALA A 10 22.55 23.71 25.45
N GLN A 11 21.33 24.19 25.30
CA GLN A 11 20.19 23.36 24.85
C GLN A 11 20.40 23.05 23.37
N GLU A 12 20.74 21.80 23.12
CA GLU A 12 20.77 21.20 21.78
C GLU A 12 19.33 21.08 21.28
N THR A 13 18.93 22.01 20.41
CA THR A 13 17.64 21.99 19.72
C THR A 13 17.67 20.80 18.75
N ALA A 14 16.86 19.77 19.04
CA ALA A 14 16.60 18.67 18.13
C ALA A 14 16.05 19.17 16.79
N PRO A 15 16.50 18.59 15.63
CA PRO A 15 16.00 19.01 14.34
C PRO A 15 14.50 18.71 14.21
N PRO A 16 13.70 19.63 13.64
CA PRO A 16 12.31 19.40 13.35
C PRO A 16 12.20 18.45 12.14
N ASP A 17 11.30 17.47 12.22
CA ASP A 17 10.88 16.52 11.18
C ASP A 17 11.58 15.15 11.11
N ALA A 18 11.67 14.46 12.23
CA ALA A 18 11.62 13.01 12.17
C ALA A 18 10.15 12.57 12.02
N PRO A 19 9.81 11.75 10.99
CA PRO A 19 8.44 11.22 10.87
C PRO A 19 8.11 10.42 12.13
N ALA A 20 7.00 10.80 12.78
CA ALA A 20 6.52 10.11 13.98
C ALA A 20 6.40 8.61 13.69
N PRO A 21 6.88 7.73 14.60
CA PRO A 21 6.76 6.29 14.43
C PRO A 21 5.29 5.94 14.26
N SER A 22 5.00 5.21 13.17
CA SER A 22 3.65 4.70 12.91
C SER A 22 3.16 3.95 14.13
N ALA A 23 1.94 4.28 14.59
CA ALA A 23 1.32 3.63 15.75
C ALA A 23 1.34 2.10 15.60
N PRO A 24 1.47 1.36 16.71
CA PRO A 24 1.66 -0.08 16.69
C PRO A 24 0.53 -0.76 15.90
N ASN A 25 0.92 -1.78 15.18
CA ASN A 25 0.24 -2.65 14.23
C ASN A 25 -1.16 -3.12 14.70
N THR A 26 -2.10 -2.18 14.86
CA THR A 26 -3.46 -2.50 15.28
C THR A 26 -4.18 -3.17 14.10
N PRO A 27 -4.68 -4.40 14.27
CA PRO A 27 -5.38 -5.11 13.20
C PRO A 27 -6.60 -4.32 12.72
N ARG A 28 -6.70 -4.10 11.41
CA ARG A 28 -7.80 -3.34 10.79
C ARG A 28 -8.90 -4.26 10.32
N GLU A 29 -10.10 -3.71 10.31
CA GLU A 29 -11.22 -4.38 9.69
C GLU A 29 -11.07 -4.36 8.17
N ALA A 30 -11.32 -5.53 7.56
CA ALA A 30 -11.38 -5.72 6.13
C ALA A 30 -12.55 -6.66 5.82
N ARG A 31 -13.21 -6.43 4.69
CA ARG A 31 -14.28 -7.29 4.22
C ARG A 31 -13.72 -8.20 3.13
N PHE A 32 -13.81 -9.49 3.34
CA PHE A 32 -13.42 -10.51 2.39
C PHE A 32 -14.65 -11.13 1.73
N GLU A 33 -14.60 -11.29 0.43
CA GLU A 33 -15.72 -11.79 -0.37
C GLU A 33 -15.20 -12.71 -1.47
N TRP A 34 -15.99 -13.73 -1.79
CA TRP A 34 -15.77 -14.55 -2.98
C TRP A 34 -16.42 -13.92 -4.21
N ASP A 35 -15.89 -14.25 -5.40
CA ASP A 35 -16.65 -14.02 -6.63
C ASP A 35 -17.84 -14.98 -6.73
N ALA A 36 -18.75 -14.75 -7.70
CA ALA A 36 -19.94 -15.59 -7.88
C ALA A 36 -19.63 -17.06 -8.17
N ALA A 37 -18.46 -17.33 -8.78
CA ALA A 37 -17.98 -18.67 -9.06
C ALA A 37 -17.12 -19.27 -7.93
N ARG A 38 -16.92 -18.52 -6.83
CA ARG A 38 -16.06 -18.87 -5.68
C ARG A 38 -14.62 -19.26 -6.07
N ARG A 39 -14.10 -18.67 -7.14
CA ARG A 39 -12.74 -18.93 -7.61
C ARG A 39 -11.73 -17.93 -7.07
N TRP A 40 -12.15 -16.68 -6.86
CA TRP A 40 -11.30 -15.62 -6.41
C TRP A 40 -11.78 -15.03 -5.08
N LEU A 41 -10.83 -14.86 -4.16
CA LEU A 41 -11.03 -14.12 -2.92
C LEU A 41 -10.69 -12.65 -3.15
N TYR A 42 -11.61 -11.77 -2.80
CA TYR A 42 -11.47 -10.31 -2.89
C TYR A 42 -11.42 -9.68 -1.51
N VAL A 43 -10.75 -8.53 -1.41
CA VAL A 43 -10.75 -7.71 -0.20
C VAL A 43 -11.24 -6.30 -0.49
N THR A 44 -12.03 -5.77 0.45
CA THR A 44 -12.40 -4.35 0.54
C THR A 44 -11.88 -3.82 1.87
N LEU A 45 -11.05 -2.79 1.82
CA LEU A 45 -10.47 -2.16 3.01
C LEU A 45 -10.15 -0.68 2.77
N GLY A 46 -10.12 0.11 3.85
CA GLY A 46 -9.78 1.53 3.84
C GLY A 46 -8.45 1.80 4.56
N PHE A 47 -7.69 2.78 4.03
CA PHE A 47 -6.40 3.22 4.57
C PHE A 47 -6.19 4.72 4.37
N ARG A 48 -7.22 5.52 4.63
CA ARG A 48 -7.21 6.97 4.42
C ARG A 48 -6.18 7.73 5.24
N ASP A 49 -5.76 7.18 6.35
CA ASP A 49 -4.70 7.69 7.22
C ASP A 49 -3.30 7.66 6.57
N VAL A 50 -3.15 7.05 5.39
CA VAL A 50 -1.96 7.21 4.55
C VAL A 50 -1.80 8.66 4.09
N ALA A 51 -2.89 9.40 3.93
CA ALA A 51 -2.90 10.80 3.54
C ALA A 51 -2.81 11.72 4.77
N ASP A 52 -1.63 11.81 5.36
CA ASP A 52 -1.34 12.76 6.43
C ASP A 52 -1.31 14.23 5.95
N ALA A 53 -1.02 15.15 6.84
CA ALA A 53 -0.97 16.58 6.53
C ALA A 53 0.05 16.91 5.42
N GLY A 54 1.19 16.18 5.36
CA GLY A 54 2.21 16.35 4.33
C GLY A 54 1.73 15.92 2.96
N VAL A 55 1.14 14.74 2.86
CA VAL A 55 0.55 14.20 1.62
C VAL A 55 -0.61 15.08 1.15
N LEU A 56 -1.50 15.48 2.05
CA LEU A 56 -2.62 16.36 1.71
C LEU A 56 -2.15 17.73 1.20
N ARG A 57 -1.09 18.29 1.77
CA ARG A 57 -0.48 19.54 1.30
C ARG A 57 0.07 19.39 -0.12
N LYS A 58 0.82 18.32 -0.41
CA LYS A 58 1.32 18.03 -1.77
C LYS A 58 0.18 17.94 -2.79
N LEU A 59 -0.87 17.20 -2.46
CA LEU A 59 -2.06 17.07 -3.31
C LEU A 59 -2.76 18.42 -3.55
N LYS A 60 -2.90 19.27 -2.51
CA LYS A 60 -3.46 20.63 -2.64
C LYS A 60 -2.61 21.55 -3.51
N LEU A 61 -1.29 21.37 -3.51
CA LEU A 61 -0.37 22.09 -4.38
C LEU A 61 -0.36 21.56 -5.82
N GLY A 62 -1.16 20.55 -6.13
CA GLY A 62 -1.23 19.94 -7.46
C GLY A 62 -0.04 19.04 -7.82
N LEU A 63 0.80 18.70 -6.84
CA LEU A 63 1.96 17.84 -7.09
C LEU A 63 1.51 16.42 -7.41
N PRO A 64 2.09 15.79 -8.45
CA PRO A 64 1.81 14.41 -8.77
C PRO A 64 2.08 13.51 -7.57
N THR A 65 1.15 12.62 -7.27
CA THR A 65 1.24 11.71 -6.12
C THR A 65 0.90 10.30 -6.56
N THR A 66 1.71 9.35 -6.13
CA THR A 66 1.47 7.93 -6.37
C THR A 66 1.29 7.22 -5.04
N ILE A 67 0.21 6.44 -4.90
CA ILE A 67 -0.06 5.61 -3.73
C ILE A 67 -0.05 4.16 -4.17
N VAL A 68 0.85 3.37 -3.59
CA VAL A 68 1.00 1.94 -3.88
C VAL A 68 0.61 1.14 -2.65
N LEU A 69 -0.41 0.32 -2.77
CA LEU A 69 -0.77 -0.67 -1.77
C LEU A 69 -0.29 -2.04 -2.22
N THR A 70 0.40 -2.74 -1.33
CA THR A 70 0.73 -4.17 -1.48
C THR A 70 0.11 -4.93 -0.32
N GLY A 71 -0.54 -6.04 -0.63
CA GLY A 71 -1.08 -6.98 0.35
C GLY A 71 -0.44 -8.35 0.17
N ILE A 72 -0.04 -8.98 1.26
CA ILE A 72 0.48 -10.35 1.29
C ILE A 72 -0.36 -11.17 2.24
N LEU A 73 -0.90 -12.26 1.73
CA LEU A 73 -1.76 -13.18 2.48
C LEU A 73 -0.92 -14.27 3.14
N TYR A 74 -1.16 -14.51 4.42
CA TYR A 74 -0.50 -15.54 5.24
C TYR A 74 -1.54 -16.39 5.96
N ALA A 75 -1.20 -17.64 6.25
CA ALA A 75 -1.91 -18.36 7.30
C ALA A 75 -1.55 -17.75 8.67
N GLN A 76 -2.50 -17.69 9.58
CA GLN A 76 -2.25 -17.16 10.92
C GLN A 76 -1.14 -17.98 11.61
N GLY A 77 -0.14 -17.26 12.14
CA GLY A 77 1.03 -17.88 12.79
C GLY A 77 2.10 -18.40 11.83
N SER A 78 1.96 -18.18 10.52
CA SER A 78 2.94 -18.55 9.51
C SER A 78 3.59 -17.31 8.90
N ASP A 79 4.88 -17.40 8.58
CA ASP A 79 5.60 -16.39 7.81
C ASP A 79 5.79 -16.80 6.33
N GLN A 80 5.19 -17.93 5.93
CA GLN A 80 5.18 -18.33 4.53
C GLN A 80 4.02 -17.63 3.80
N PRO A 81 4.31 -16.84 2.77
CA PRO A 81 3.30 -16.14 2.00
C PRO A 81 2.50 -17.12 1.11
N ILE A 82 1.19 -16.95 1.07
CA ILE A 82 0.26 -17.74 0.27
C ILE A 82 0.00 -17.06 -1.07
N ALA A 83 -0.30 -15.77 -1.04
CA ALA A 83 -0.63 -14.97 -2.21
C ALA A 83 -0.26 -13.51 -1.99
N SER A 84 -0.19 -12.74 -3.08
CA SER A 84 0.02 -11.30 -3.01
C SER A 84 -0.93 -10.53 -3.92
N THR A 85 -1.20 -9.30 -3.53
CA THR A 85 -2.01 -8.38 -4.33
C THR A 85 -1.42 -6.99 -4.32
N LEU A 86 -1.80 -6.17 -5.30
CA LEU A 86 -1.30 -4.81 -5.45
C LEU A 86 -2.38 -3.89 -6.01
N GLN A 87 -2.41 -2.66 -5.53
CA GLN A 87 -3.14 -1.55 -6.16
C GLN A 87 -2.19 -0.37 -6.29
N ASN A 88 -2.06 0.17 -7.49
CA ASN A 88 -1.33 1.41 -7.75
C ASN A 88 -2.33 2.50 -8.09
N CYS A 89 -2.24 3.65 -7.43
CA CYS A 89 -3.06 4.83 -7.70
C CYS A 89 -2.18 6.03 -8.02
N LYS A 90 -2.29 6.54 -9.24
CA LYS A 90 -1.60 7.75 -9.69
C LYS A 90 -2.57 8.93 -9.72
N ILE A 91 -2.18 10.02 -9.10
CA ILE A 91 -2.97 11.25 -8.97
C ILE A 91 -2.20 12.38 -9.65
N THR A 92 -2.86 13.10 -10.56
CA THR A 92 -2.29 14.25 -11.25
C THR A 92 -3.32 15.37 -11.29
N TRP A 93 -2.92 16.60 -10.90
CA TRP A 93 -3.76 17.77 -11.04
C TRP A 93 -3.71 18.30 -12.47
N HIS A 94 -4.85 18.60 -13.03
CA HIS A 94 -5.00 19.24 -14.33
C HIS A 94 -5.46 20.68 -14.13
N VAL A 95 -4.58 21.63 -14.45
CA VAL A 95 -4.80 23.06 -14.20
C VAL A 95 -5.96 23.61 -15.02
N TRP A 96 -6.10 23.16 -16.27
CA TRP A 96 -7.14 23.67 -17.18
C TRP A 96 -8.54 23.17 -16.83
N GLU A 97 -8.65 21.92 -16.38
CA GLU A 97 -9.91 21.32 -15.98
C GLU A 97 -10.24 21.58 -14.51
N GLU A 98 -9.29 22.11 -13.74
CA GLU A 98 -9.38 22.29 -12.28
C GLU A 98 -9.83 21.01 -11.55
N MET A 99 -9.34 19.88 -12.02
CA MET A 99 -9.69 18.54 -11.51
C MET A 99 -8.48 17.65 -11.36
N TYR A 100 -8.59 16.70 -10.45
CA TYR A 100 -7.63 15.59 -10.31
C TYR A 100 -7.97 14.49 -11.30
N ARG A 101 -6.97 14.08 -12.08
CA ARG A 101 -7.00 12.82 -12.82
C ARG A 101 -6.47 11.71 -11.93
N VAL A 102 -7.31 10.72 -11.67
CA VAL A 102 -7.00 9.55 -10.86
C VAL A 102 -6.92 8.34 -11.78
N GLU A 103 -5.80 7.61 -11.73
CA GLU A 103 -5.59 6.37 -12.46
C GLU A 103 -5.31 5.24 -11.47
N VAL A 104 -6.21 4.26 -11.40
CA VAL A 104 -6.09 3.08 -10.54
C VAL A 104 -5.74 1.89 -11.40
N SER A 105 -4.62 1.25 -11.11
CA SER A 105 -4.15 0.04 -11.78
C SER A 105 -4.06 -1.12 -10.80
N ARG A 106 -4.51 -2.29 -11.22
CA ARG A 106 -4.49 -3.55 -10.48
C ARG A 106 -4.00 -4.67 -11.39
N PRO A 107 -3.45 -5.77 -10.85
CA PRO A 107 -3.09 -6.93 -11.66
C PRO A 107 -4.29 -7.46 -12.43
N ASP A 108 -4.04 -7.91 -13.64
CA ASP A 108 -5.03 -8.55 -14.51
C ASP A 108 -6.31 -7.72 -14.79
N GLN A 109 -6.23 -6.40 -14.56
CA GLN A 109 -7.33 -5.47 -14.83
C GLN A 109 -6.83 -4.28 -15.66
N GLN A 110 -7.69 -3.78 -16.54
CA GLN A 110 -7.39 -2.52 -17.22
C GLN A 110 -7.36 -1.37 -16.21
N ALA A 111 -6.40 -0.45 -16.39
CA ALA A 111 -6.30 0.74 -15.58
C ALA A 111 -7.58 1.60 -15.70
N VAL A 112 -8.19 1.90 -14.58
CA VAL A 112 -9.39 2.75 -14.50
C VAL A 112 -8.96 4.20 -14.33
N ARG A 113 -9.36 5.06 -15.28
CA ARG A 113 -9.09 6.50 -15.26
C ARG A 113 -10.36 7.27 -14.97
N GLN A 114 -10.30 8.15 -13.98
CA GLN A 114 -11.45 8.95 -13.58
C GLN A 114 -11.02 10.36 -13.18
N TRP A 115 -11.95 11.30 -13.31
CA TRP A 115 -11.78 12.68 -12.84
C TRP A 115 -12.41 12.85 -11.47
N SER A 116 -11.81 13.69 -10.64
CA SER A 116 -12.36 14.06 -9.33
C SER A 116 -12.13 15.54 -9.06
N PRO A 117 -13.19 16.33 -8.81
CA PRO A 117 -13.06 17.74 -8.48
C PRO A 117 -12.59 17.98 -7.04
N THR A 118 -12.59 16.94 -6.18
CA THR A 118 -12.31 17.09 -4.76
C THR A 118 -11.28 16.08 -4.26
N LEU A 119 -10.47 16.49 -3.27
CA LEU A 119 -9.54 15.58 -2.58
C LEU A 119 -10.25 14.41 -1.89
N ASN A 120 -11.46 14.62 -1.37
CA ASN A 120 -12.23 13.53 -0.76
C ASN A 120 -12.59 12.47 -1.81
N GLY A 121 -12.94 12.90 -3.03
CA GLY A 121 -13.16 11.98 -4.15
C GLY A 121 -11.90 11.23 -4.57
N VAL A 122 -10.74 11.90 -4.57
CA VAL A 122 -9.43 11.28 -4.81
C VAL A 122 -9.14 10.21 -3.75
N LEU A 123 -9.25 10.56 -2.46
CA LEU A 123 -8.95 9.64 -1.36
C LEU A 123 -9.91 8.43 -1.33
N ARG A 124 -11.15 8.61 -1.71
CA ARG A 124 -12.11 7.51 -1.84
C ARG A 124 -11.68 6.46 -2.87
N ARG A 125 -10.97 6.87 -3.92
CA ARG A 125 -10.48 5.98 -4.98
C ARG A 125 -9.09 5.42 -4.70
N CYS A 126 -8.20 6.23 -4.12
CA CYS A 126 -6.78 5.89 -3.95
C CYS A 126 -6.43 5.31 -2.59
N ALA A 127 -7.16 5.71 -1.54
CA ALA A 127 -6.94 5.27 -0.15
C ALA A 127 -8.03 4.30 0.35
N GLN A 128 -8.62 3.58 -0.58
CA GLN A 128 -9.58 2.51 -0.35
C GLN A 128 -9.44 1.48 -1.48
N THR A 129 -9.58 0.20 -1.13
CA THR A 129 -9.76 -0.85 -2.14
C THR A 129 -11.21 -1.28 -2.15
N GLU A 130 -11.76 -1.49 -3.33
CA GLU A 130 -13.06 -2.10 -3.52
C GLU A 130 -12.86 -3.36 -4.36
N ARG A 131 -13.18 -4.54 -3.80
CA ARG A 131 -13.04 -5.83 -4.47
C ARG A 131 -11.66 -6.02 -5.13
N LEU A 132 -10.58 -5.80 -4.37
CA LEU A 132 -9.22 -6.08 -4.83
C LEU A 132 -8.99 -7.60 -4.81
N PRO A 133 -8.63 -8.24 -5.94
CA PRO A 133 -8.35 -9.68 -5.96
C PRO A 133 -7.12 -9.98 -5.10
N VAL A 134 -7.20 -11.00 -4.24
CA VAL A 134 -6.13 -11.38 -3.30
C VAL A 134 -5.53 -12.73 -3.66
N ALA A 135 -6.37 -13.75 -3.84
CA ALA A 135 -5.92 -15.12 -4.05
C ALA A 135 -6.95 -15.92 -4.87
N HIS A 136 -6.45 -16.86 -5.67
CA HIS A 136 -7.28 -17.89 -6.27
C HIS A 136 -7.54 -19.02 -5.27
N VAL A 137 -8.70 -19.67 -5.34
CA VAL A 137 -9.09 -20.74 -4.42
C VAL A 137 -8.06 -21.87 -4.31
N SER A 138 -7.39 -22.20 -5.41
CA SER A 138 -6.34 -23.26 -5.43
C SER A 138 -5.08 -22.93 -4.63
N GLN A 139 -4.91 -21.68 -4.21
CA GLN A 139 -3.76 -21.23 -3.41
C GLN A 139 -4.06 -21.26 -1.92
N LEU A 140 -5.34 -21.36 -1.55
CA LEU A 140 -5.75 -21.22 -0.15
C LEU A 140 -5.69 -22.57 0.56
N PRO A 141 -5.17 -22.62 1.79
CA PRO A 141 -5.23 -23.80 2.63
C PRO A 141 -6.65 -24.01 3.16
N ASP A 142 -7.04 -25.26 3.32
CA ASP A 142 -8.33 -25.62 3.88
C ASP A 142 -8.44 -25.15 5.34
N GLU A 143 -9.58 -24.52 5.67
CA GLU A 143 -10.05 -24.21 7.03
C GLU A 143 -9.06 -23.51 7.99
N ARG A 144 -7.98 -22.91 7.48
CA ARG A 144 -7.04 -22.16 8.31
C ARG A 144 -7.38 -20.68 8.36
N PRO A 145 -7.29 -20.03 9.54
CA PRO A 145 -7.40 -18.59 9.62
C PRO A 145 -6.31 -17.90 8.81
N LEU A 146 -6.69 -16.89 8.04
CA LEU A 146 -5.80 -16.13 7.18
C LEU A 146 -5.68 -14.68 7.68
N VAL A 147 -4.53 -14.07 7.42
CA VAL A 147 -4.25 -12.66 7.73
C VAL A 147 -3.64 -12.00 6.50
N LEU A 148 -4.17 -10.85 6.11
CA LEU A 148 -3.58 -10.03 5.06
C LEU A 148 -2.68 -8.97 5.72
N ARG A 149 -1.37 -9.02 5.46
CA ARG A 149 -0.42 -7.96 5.83
C ARG A 149 -0.38 -6.95 4.69
N VAL A 150 -0.58 -5.68 5.01
CA VAL A 150 -0.70 -4.60 4.03
C VAL A 150 0.39 -3.57 4.28
N LYS A 151 1.03 -3.15 3.20
CA LYS A 151 1.98 -2.05 3.15
C LYS A 151 1.54 -1.05 2.10
N VAL A 152 1.48 0.21 2.50
CA VAL A 152 1.12 1.31 1.62
C VAL A 152 2.27 2.30 1.56
N LEU A 153 2.70 2.65 0.36
CA LEU A 153 3.77 3.61 0.08
C LEU A 153 3.19 4.81 -0.66
N VAL A 154 3.59 6.00 -0.24
CA VAL A 154 3.30 7.25 -0.97
C VAL A 154 4.57 7.74 -1.62
N ASN A 155 4.50 8.00 -2.92
CA ASN A 155 5.62 8.46 -3.75
C ASN A 155 6.91 7.65 -3.52
N PRO A 156 6.89 6.34 -3.80
CA PRO A 156 8.10 5.55 -3.72
C PRO A 156 9.15 6.09 -4.70
N VAL A 157 10.34 6.45 -4.21
CA VAL A 157 11.39 7.15 -4.99
C VAL A 157 12.23 6.18 -5.82
N SER A 158 12.25 4.90 -5.49
CA SER A 158 13.03 3.91 -6.23
C SER A 158 12.46 3.65 -7.62
N GLN A 159 13.22 4.07 -8.65
CA GLN A 159 12.92 3.77 -10.06
C GLN A 159 12.79 2.26 -10.30
N GLU A 160 13.60 1.47 -9.64
CA GLU A 160 13.59 0.01 -9.71
C GLU A 160 12.29 -0.59 -9.17
N LEU A 161 11.78 -0.04 -8.06
CA LEU A 161 10.50 -0.42 -7.49
C LEU A 161 9.34 -0.06 -8.42
N LEU A 162 9.35 1.14 -9.01
CA LEU A 162 8.34 1.58 -9.95
C LEU A 162 8.33 0.71 -11.22
N GLN A 163 9.49 0.34 -11.76
CA GLN A 163 9.60 -0.56 -12.90
C GLN A 163 9.08 -1.97 -12.57
N LYS A 164 9.37 -2.49 -11.38
CA LYS A 164 8.86 -3.79 -10.92
C LYS A 164 7.34 -3.79 -10.74
N ILE A 165 6.80 -2.71 -10.18
CA ILE A 165 5.34 -2.52 -10.07
C ILE A 165 4.71 -2.50 -11.47
N GLN A 166 5.28 -1.75 -12.40
CA GLN A 166 4.80 -1.68 -13.78
C GLN A 166 4.86 -3.04 -14.49
N SER A 167 5.99 -3.74 -14.37
CA SER A 167 6.16 -5.07 -14.98
C SER A 167 5.17 -6.09 -14.43
N TRP A 168 4.78 -5.97 -13.17
CA TRP A 168 3.83 -6.86 -12.53
C TRP A 168 2.38 -6.57 -12.96
N ILE A 169 2.01 -5.30 -13.10
CA ILE A 169 0.69 -4.86 -13.59
C ILE A 169 0.51 -5.21 -15.08
N SER A 170 1.59 -5.18 -15.87
CA SER A 170 1.53 -5.36 -17.32
C SER A 170 1.55 -6.83 -17.78
N ARG A 171 1.55 -7.80 -16.87
CA ARG A 171 1.57 -9.22 -17.25
C ARG A 171 0.21 -9.66 -17.76
N PRO A 172 0.16 -10.28 -18.96
CA PRO A 172 -1.06 -10.94 -19.41
C PRO A 172 -1.32 -12.19 -18.57
N SER A 173 -2.60 -12.41 -18.23
CA SER A 173 -3.12 -13.51 -17.39
C SER A 173 -2.91 -14.92 -17.96
N ASN A 174 -2.14 -15.09 -19.02
CA ASN A 174 -2.13 -16.30 -19.87
C ASN A 174 -0.96 -17.25 -19.60
N THR A 175 -0.33 -17.21 -18.44
CA THR A 175 0.69 -18.23 -18.09
C THR A 175 0.11 -19.31 -17.20
N ASN A 176 -0.33 -20.39 -17.83
CA ASN A 176 -0.55 -21.71 -17.21
C ASN A 176 0.80 -22.25 -16.69
N GLY A 177 1.22 -21.84 -15.49
CA GLY A 177 2.46 -22.33 -14.92
C GLY A 177 2.65 -21.90 -13.46
N ALA A 178 2.25 -22.76 -12.55
CA ALA A 178 2.36 -22.56 -11.10
C ALA A 178 3.80 -22.33 -10.60
N SER A 179 4.84 -22.59 -11.39
CA SER A 179 6.24 -22.50 -10.98
C SER A 179 6.86 -21.10 -11.14
N THR A 180 6.42 -20.34 -12.13
CA THR A 180 6.99 -19.00 -12.39
C THR A 180 6.45 -17.95 -11.40
N GLY A 181 5.24 -18.11 -10.92
CA GLY A 181 4.62 -17.25 -9.90
C GLY A 181 5.35 -17.27 -8.56
N SER A 182 5.83 -18.44 -8.14
CA SER A 182 6.51 -18.64 -6.85
C SER A 182 7.89 -17.94 -6.78
N ILE A 183 8.70 -18.05 -7.82
CA ILE A 183 10.05 -17.43 -7.86
C ILE A 183 9.94 -15.90 -7.90
N LEU A 184 9.01 -15.39 -8.68
CA LEU A 184 8.78 -13.95 -8.80
C LEU A 184 8.11 -13.36 -7.56
N PHE A 185 7.28 -14.14 -6.89
CA PHE A 185 6.66 -13.82 -5.64
C PHE A 185 7.70 -13.65 -4.52
N SER A 186 8.65 -14.58 -4.39
CA SER A 186 9.73 -14.50 -3.40
C SER A 186 10.66 -13.30 -3.65
N THR A 187 10.97 -13.00 -4.91
CA THR A 187 11.77 -11.84 -5.30
C THR A 187 11.04 -10.53 -5.01
N PHE A 188 9.72 -10.48 -5.27
CA PHE A 188 8.90 -9.31 -5.01
C PHE A 188 8.73 -9.06 -3.50
N THR A 189 8.42 -10.08 -2.72
CA THR A 189 8.30 -9.97 -1.25
C THR A 189 9.64 -9.59 -0.61
N GLY A 190 10.75 -10.18 -1.02
CA GLY A 190 12.07 -9.84 -0.50
C GLY A 190 12.46 -8.39 -0.78
N LEU A 191 12.20 -7.88 -1.98
CA LEU A 191 12.48 -6.49 -2.36
C LEU A 191 11.57 -5.48 -1.67
N PHE A 192 10.29 -5.81 -1.51
CA PHE A 192 9.34 -4.94 -0.81
C PHE A 192 9.66 -4.82 0.68
N MET A 193 10.23 -5.86 1.28
CA MET A 193 10.62 -5.87 2.69
C MET A 193 11.95 -5.14 2.95
N THR A 194 12.86 -5.11 1.97
CA THR A 194 14.25 -4.66 2.19
C THR A 194 14.54 -3.21 1.77
N GLN A 195 13.79 -2.64 0.82
CA GLN A 195 14.05 -1.28 0.28
C GLN A 195 13.01 -0.26 0.76
N ILE A 196 12.94 -0.02 2.06
CA ILE A 196 11.96 0.90 2.67
C ILE A 196 12.50 2.34 2.81
N GLY A 197 13.70 2.64 2.33
CA GLY A 197 14.39 3.91 2.64
C GLY A 197 13.80 5.19 2.01
N GLU A 198 12.97 5.10 0.96
CA GLU A 198 12.70 6.27 0.13
C GLU A 198 11.22 6.37 -0.34
N ALA A 199 10.33 6.60 0.58
CA ALA A 199 8.95 7.00 0.28
C ALA A 199 8.56 8.20 1.16
N ASP A 200 7.73 9.08 0.64
CA ASP A 200 7.22 10.23 1.43
C ASP A 200 6.50 9.77 2.70
N ARG A 201 5.84 8.64 2.63
CA ARG A 201 5.17 8.00 3.75
C ARG A 201 5.05 6.49 3.56
N VAL A 202 5.17 5.78 4.64
CA VAL A 202 4.94 4.33 4.74
C VAL A 202 3.85 4.08 5.78
N LEU A 203 2.86 3.25 5.44
CA LEU A 203 1.84 2.78 6.35
C LEU A 203 1.81 1.26 6.30
N GLU A 204 1.97 0.61 7.44
CA GLU A 204 1.91 -0.85 7.55
C GLU A 204 0.85 -1.27 8.56
N PHE A 205 0.07 -2.28 8.22
CA PHE A 205 -0.94 -2.86 9.10
C PHE A 205 -1.29 -4.28 8.66
N SER A 206 -1.97 -5.01 9.53
CA SER A 206 -2.57 -6.31 9.22
C SER A 206 -4.08 -6.25 9.36
N THR A 207 -4.78 -7.16 8.69
CA THR A 207 -6.20 -7.36 8.92
C THR A 207 -6.44 -8.23 10.15
N ARG A 208 -7.65 -8.20 10.69
CA ARG A 208 -8.07 -9.25 11.63
C ARG A 208 -8.03 -10.61 10.95
N PRO A 209 -7.70 -11.68 11.66
CA PRO A 209 -7.79 -13.03 11.11
C PRO A 209 -9.21 -13.33 10.61
N PHE A 210 -9.30 -14.02 9.48
CA PHE A 210 -10.58 -14.45 8.91
C PHE A 210 -10.46 -15.88 8.36
N ILE A 211 -11.58 -16.59 8.33
CA ILE A 211 -11.67 -17.91 7.70
C ILE A 211 -12.45 -17.73 6.39
N PRO A 212 -11.87 -18.10 5.25
CA PRO A 212 -12.57 -18.04 3.97
C PRO A 212 -13.67 -19.10 3.94
N LYS A 213 -14.93 -18.69 4.06
CA LYS A 213 -16.10 -19.59 4.03
C LYS A 213 -16.70 -19.68 2.64
#